data_e1b7cd65fe327fcd128fa234e9a44fc9
#
_entry.id   e1b7cd65fe327fcd128fa234e9a44fc9
#
_cell.length_a   1.000
_cell.length_b   1.000
_cell.length_c   1.000
_cell.angle_alpha   90.00
_cell.angle_beta   90.00
_cell.angle_gamma   90.00
#
_symmetry.space_group_name_H-M   'P 1'
#
loop_
_entity.id
_entity.type
_entity.pdbx_description
1 polymer ?
#
loop_
_entity_poly.entity_id
_entity_poly.type
_entity_poly.pdbx_seq_one_letter_code
_entity_poly.pdbx_strand_id
1 'polypeptide(L)'
;MSANMVGFALLLLALMLFIGKVMRIRIKVTQKLFLPASIMGGFVALLLGPEVLGMLGGTIGGGVGEFIESGGVFGEEVLSVWKTLPGLLISVVFATLFLGQKLPGPKSVYNLAGPQLAVGVAFASGQYVVGLLLAVAVLTPLFGMTPMAGALIEIGFEGGHGTAAGMIPVFEDLGWSEGADLAIAVATVGLVGGIVIGVAVINWAIRTGRTEVVTEVKDRSIAEQRGLFRKDEQYTAGNLTSRPSSIEPLSLHVAFVAIAILIGVILLEGIQWIEQMLWADTVELLAYVPLFPLAMIGGIILQLGLNKIGYGHLIDAGIMLRIQGLALDLLIVAALATISLEAIADNIWPFVLLCVGGIVLNVFLLLWMVPRTIPSYWLERGIGDFGQSMGVTATGLILMRIVDPEGKSPAFEAFGYKQLVFEPFFGGGLITALSVPIIFQFGPYPLLAAMAVLFVASMAWGLLFWGKKKDDPHVDKLLEDKEAASDGAAPDPV
;
A
#
# COMPACT_ATOMS: atom_id res chain seq x y z
N MET A 1 1.80 -19.21 23.13
CA MET A 1 0.66 -18.25 23.22
C MET A 1 -0.62 -19.02 23.45
N SER A 2 -1.48 -18.60 24.39
CA SER A 2 -2.81 -19.20 24.57
C SER A 2 -3.82 -18.54 23.63
N ALA A 3 -4.89 -19.28 23.22
CA ALA A 3 -5.96 -18.73 22.38
C ALA A 3 -6.65 -17.52 23.04
N ASN A 4 -6.77 -17.52 24.37
CA ASN A 4 -7.32 -16.39 25.12
C ASN A 4 -6.47 -15.13 24.99
N MET A 5 -5.13 -15.28 25.02
CA MET A 5 -4.21 -14.16 24.85
C MET A 5 -4.29 -13.55 23.44
N VAL A 6 -4.33 -14.39 22.41
CA VAL A 6 -4.53 -13.92 21.02
C VAL A 6 -5.85 -13.17 20.90
N GLY A 7 -6.94 -13.71 21.44
CA GLY A 7 -8.25 -13.03 21.45
C GLY A 7 -8.20 -11.68 22.17
N PHE A 8 -7.57 -11.63 23.35
CA PHE A 8 -7.42 -10.40 24.12
C PHE A 8 -6.56 -9.35 23.38
N ALA A 9 -5.46 -9.76 22.77
CA ALA A 9 -4.62 -8.89 21.97
C ALA A 9 -5.39 -8.27 20.76
N LEU A 10 -6.23 -9.05 20.07
CA LEU A 10 -7.09 -8.56 19.00
C LEU A 10 -8.16 -7.57 19.49
N LEU A 11 -8.75 -7.80 20.68
CA LEU A 11 -9.69 -6.86 21.28
C LEU A 11 -9.02 -5.52 21.61
N LEU A 12 -7.79 -5.54 22.11
CA LEU A 12 -7.02 -4.33 22.38
C LEU A 12 -6.68 -3.57 21.08
N LEU A 13 -6.32 -4.27 19.99
CA LEU A 13 -6.15 -3.62 18.67
C LEU A 13 -7.43 -2.95 18.19
N ALA A 14 -8.58 -3.62 18.31
CA ALA A 14 -9.86 -3.04 17.96
C ALA A 14 -10.18 -1.79 18.80
N LEU A 15 -9.83 -1.79 20.10
CA LEU A 15 -9.95 -0.63 20.97
C LEU A 15 -9.04 0.53 20.50
N MET A 16 -7.80 0.24 20.11
CA MET A 16 -6.88 1.26 19.58
C MET A 16 -7.41 1.85 18.27
N LEU A 17 -7.97 1.03 17.37
CA LEU A 17 -8.65 1.51 16.16
C LEU A 17 -9.81 2.45 16.49
N PHE A 18 -10.63 2.10 17.47
CA PHE A 18 -11.73 2.94 17.92
C PHE A 18 -11.22 4.28 18.46
N ILE A 19 -10.20 4.27 19.31
CA ILE A 19 -9.57 5.49 19.83
C ILE A 19 -9.01 6.34 18.69
N GLY A 20 -8.31 5.74 17.74
CA GLY A 20 -7.81 6.40 16.53
C GLY A 20 -8.94 7.06 15.71
N LYS A 21 -10.10 6.38 15.58
CA LYS A 21 -11.28 6.96 14.92
C LYS A 21 -11.86 8.14 15.69
N VAL A 22 -11.96 8.07 17.00
CA VAL A 22 -12.42 9.19 17.86
C VAL A 22 -11.47 10.38 17.73
N MET A 23 -10.17 10.16 17.76
CA MET A 23 -9.17 11.21 17.58
C MET A 23 -9.32 11.88 16.20
N ARG A 24 -9.47 11.10 15.11
CA ARG A 24 -9.70 11.66 13.78
C ARG A 24 -10.96 12.53 13.71
N ILE A 25 -12.03 12.15 14.38
CA ILE A 25 -13.27 12.95 14.43
C ILE A 25 -13.08 14.26 15.20
N ARG A 26 -12.20 14.30 16.23
CA ARG A 26 -12.00 15.43 17.12
C ARG A 26 -10.88 16.38 16.72
N ILE A 27 -9.80 15.86 16.14
CA ILE A 27 -8.56 16.62 15.88
C ILE A 27 -8.55 17.12 14.43
N LYS A 28 -8.63 18.45 14.25
CA LYS A 28 -8.68 19.09 12.92
C LYS A 28 -7.43 18.84 12.06
N VAL A 29 -6.25 18.72 12.68
CA VAL A 29 -5.01 18.46 11.92
C VAL A 29 -5.06 17.09 11.25
N THR A 30 -5.51 16.06 11.96
CA THR A 30 -5.62 14.70 11.39
C THR A 30 -6.66 14.61 10.28
N GLN A 31 -7.72 15.43 10.36
CA GLN A 31 -8.73 15.57 9.31
C GLN A 31 -8.15 16.21 8.04
N LYS A 32 -7.39 17.30 8.21
CA LYS A 32 -6.71 18.00 7.10
C LYS A 32 -5.66 17.15 6.40
N LEU A 33 -4.94 16.33 7.17
CA LEU A 33 -3.91 15.41 6.68
C LEU A 33 -4.49 14.06 6.23
N PHE A 34 -5.80 13.86 6.26
CA PHE A 34 -6.48 12.60 5.87
C PHE A 34 -5.90 11.34 6.53
N LEU A 35 -5.27 11.49 7.70
CA LEU A 35 -4.63 10.36 8.38
C LEU A 35 -5.64 9.24 8.64
N PRO A 36 -5.33 7.98 8.26
CA PRO A 36 -6.14 6.82 8.63
C PRO A 36 -6.30 6.68 10.15
N ALA A 37 -7.46 6.17 10.58
CA ALA A 37 -7.71 5.91 11.99
C ALA A 37 -6.75 4.85 12.57
N SER A 38 -6.33 3.90 11.75
CA SER A 38 -5.35 2.87 12.08
C SER A 38 -3.98 3.46 12.43
N ILE A 39 -3.50 4.45 11.67
CA ILE A 39 -2.26 5.16 12.00
C ILE A 39 -2.38 5.90 13.32
N MET A 40 -3.50 6.60 13.55
CA MET A 40 -3.73 7.29 14.83
C MET A 40 -3.81 6.31 16.00
N GLY A 41 -4.51 5.18 15.82
CA GLY A 41 -4.58 4.11 16.82
C GLY A 41 -3.21 3.48 17.11
N GLY A 42 -2.41 3.27 16.06
CA GLY A 42 -1.04 2.76 16.17
C GLY A 42 -0.11 3.70 16.93
N PHE A 43 -0.18 5.01 16.66
CA PHE A 43 0.57 6.00 17.44
C PHE A 43 0.13 6.05 18.91
N VAL A 44 -1.17 5.95 19.21
CA VAL A 44 -1.63 5.84 20.59
C VAL A 44 -1.08 4.59 21.27
N ALA A 45 -1.11 3.45 20.57
CA ALA A 45 -0.56 2.21 21.09
C ALA A 45 0.97 2.31 21.32
N LEU A 46 1.71 2.92 20.40
CA LEU A 46 3.14 3.19 20.57
C LEU A 46 3.41 4.08 21.81
N LEU A 47 2.64 5.16 21.98
CA LEU A 47 2.77 6.05 23.14
C LEU A 47 2.49 5.33 24.48
N LEU A 48 1.55 4.39 24.48
CA LEU A 48 1.19 3.59 25.65
C LEU A 48 2.05 2.33 25.82
N GLY A 49 2.89 2.03 24.84
CA GLY A 49 3.79 0.89 24.80
C GLY A 49 5.12 1.12 25.53
N PRO A 50 6.04 0.14 25.43
CA PRO A 50 7.33 0.20 26.09
C PRO A 50 8.24 1.31 25.57
N GLU A 51 8.18 1.63 24.29
CA GLU A 51 9.05 2.62 23.63
C GLU A 51 8.90 4.05 24.16
N VAL A 52 7.71 4.43 24.68
CA VAL A 52 7.47 5.77 25.22
C VAL A 52 7.07 5.71 26.68
N LEU A 53 5.95 5.07 27.02
CA LEU A 53 5.52 4.97 28.40
C LEU A 53 6.46 4.11 29.23
N GLY A 54 7.07 3.06 28.65
CA GLY A 54 8.05 2.19 29.27
C GLY A 54 9.27 2.96 29.81
N MET A 55 9.71 4.01 29.10
CA MET A 55 10.81 4.87 29.57
C MET A 55 10.51 5.53 30.93
N LEU A 56 9.24 5.70 31.29
CA LEU A 56 8.83 6.24 32.59
C LEU A 56 8.77 5.17 33.67
N GLY A 57 8.77 3.86 33.31
CA GLY A 57 8.69 2.76 34.25
C GLY A 57 9.84 2.75 35.25
N GLY A 58 11.06 2.98 34.78
CA GLY A 58 12.26 3.09 35.60
C GLY A 58 12.22 4.21 36.65
N THR A 59 11.39 5.24 36.46
CA THR A 59 11.21 6.34 37.42
C THR A 59 10.15 6.02 38.49
N ILE A 60 9.22 5.10 38.20
CA ILE A 60 8.10 4.73 39.10
C ILE A 60 8.58 3.73 40.15
N GLY A 61 9.48 2.80 39.78
CA GLY A 61 10.03 1.76 40.65
C GLY A 61 9.02 0.69 41.08
N GLY A 62 9.55 -0.43 41.63
CA GLY A 62 8.74 -1.58 42.08
C GLY A 62 8.08 -2.36 40.92
N GLY A 63 7.27 -3.37 41.28
CA GLY A 63 6.66 -4.27 40.27
C GLY A 63 5.76 -3.59 39.24
N VAL A 64 5.19 -2.43 39.55
CA VAL A 64 4.44 -1.62 38.59
C VAL A 64 5.38 -0.95 37.60
N GLY A 65 6.53 -0.45 38.08
CA GLY A 65 7.56 0.13 37.22
C GLY A 65 8.12 -0.91 36.25
N GLU A 66 8.47 -2.09 36.71
CA GLU A 66 8.96 -3.22 35.88
C GLU A 66 7.93 -3.64 34.83
N PHE A 67 6.64 -3.73 35.19
CA PHE A 67 5.56 -4.03 34.23
C PHE A 67 5.45 -2.99 33.13
N ILE A 68 5.50 -1.70 33.50
CA ILE A 68 5.41 -0.58 32.54
C ILE A 68 6.67 -0.55 31.65
N GLU A 69 7.83 -0.79 32.20
CA GLU A 69 9.12 -0.84 31.46
C GLU A 69 9.14 -1.94 30.40
N SER A 70 8.65 -3.15 30.73
CA SER A 70 8.67 -4.30 29.82
C SER A 70 7.62 -4.26 28.72
N GLY A 71 6.43 -3.70 28.97
CA GLY A 71 5.29 -3.79 28.04
C GLY A 71 4.38 -2.57 27.96
N GLY A 72 4.72 -1.48 28.69
CA GLY A 72 3.80 -0.35 28.80
C GLY A 72 2.49 -0.78 29.47
N VAL A 73 1.35 -0.30 28.94
CA VAL A 73 0.01 -0.67 29.40
C VAL A 73 -0.40 -2.09 28.93
N PHE A 74 0.20 -2.59 27.84
CA PHE A 74 -0.27 -3.80 27.16
C PHE A 74 0.33 -5.10 27.73
N GLY A 75 1.54 -5.03 28.28
CA GLY A 75 2.31 -6.19 28.70
C GLY A 75 2.99 -6.92 27.54
N GLU A 76 4.07 -7.61 27.84
CA GLU A 76 4.95 -8.27 26.87
C GLU A 76 4.26 -9.35 26.03
N GLU A 77 3.32 -10.12 26.64
CA GLU A 77 2.59 -11.17 25.94
C GLU A 77 1.67 -10.62 24.82
N VAL A 78 1.00 -9.49 25.04
CA VAL A 78 0.17 -8.83 24.02
C VAL A 78 1.03 -8.30 22.89
N LEU A 79 2.16 -7.66 23.22
CA LEU A 79 3.08 -7.13 22.22
C LEU A 79 3.71 -8.25 21.38
N SER A 80 4.01 -9.41 21.97
CA SER A 80 4.50 -10.57 21.21
C SER A 80 3.48 -11.09 20.19
N VAL A 81 2.18 -11.05 20.52
CA VAL A 81 1.12 -11.34 19.52
C VAL A 81 1.10 -10.27 18.43
N TRP A 82 1.15 -8.99 18.80
CA TRP A 82 1.11 -7.90 17.83
C TRP A 82 2.28 -7.93 16.85
N LYS A 83 3.48 -8.31 17.28
CA LYS A 83 4.65 -8.47 16.39
C LYS A 83 4.44 -9.52 15.28
N THR A 84 3.65 -10.55 15.53
CA THR A 84 3.40 -11.64 14.55
C THR A 84 2.23 -11.36 13.61
N LEU A 85 1.27 -10.52 14.01
CA LEU A 85 0.06 -10.26 13.23
C LEU A 85 0.32 -9.63 11.85
N PRO A 86 1.26 -8.69 11.67
CA PRO A 86 1.51 -8.11 10.36
C PRO A 86 1.85 -9.13 9.28
N GLY A 87 2.73 -10.08 9.55
CA GLY A 87 3.11 -11.15 8.61
C GLY A 87 1.94 -12.06 8.22
N LEU A 88 0.99 -12.30 9.14
CA LEU A 88 -0.23 -13.06 8.84
C LEU A 88 -1.23 -12.23 8.03
N LEU A 89 -1.55 -11.03 8.52
CA LEU A 89 -2.61 -10.20 7.97
C LEU A 89 -2.28 -9.65 6.59
N ILE A 90 -1.00 -9.44 6.27
CA ILE A 90 -0.59 -9.00 4.94
C ILE A 90 -0.96 -10.02 3.86
N SER A 91 -0.87 -11.32 4.15
CA SER A 91 -1.29 -12.36 3.22
C SER A 91 -2.80 -12.31 2.93
N VAL A 92 -3.62 -11.95 3.93
CA VAL A 92 -5.06 -11.72 3.75
C VAL A 92 -5.29 -10.49 2.85
N VAL A 93 -4.57 -9.39 3.09
CA VAL A 93 -4.67 -8.16 2.29
C VAL A 93 -4.39 -8.46 0.81
N PHE A 94 -3.28 -9.14 0.52
CA PHE A 94 -2.87 -9.42 -0.86
C PHE A 94 -3.74 -10.48 -1.53
N ALA A 95 -4.17 -11.51 -0.83
CA ALA A 95 -5.08 -12.53 -1.39
C ALA A 95 -6.42 -11.94 -1.87
N THR A 96 -6.90 -10.88 -1.21
CA THR A 96 -8.19 -10.25 -1.53
C THR A 96 -8.14 -9.28 -2.70
N LEU A 97 -6.96 -8.80 -3.12
CA LEU A 97 -6.80 -7.70 -4.09
C LEU A 97 -7.55 -7.92 -5.41
N PHE A 98 -7.51 -9.13 -5.95
CA PHE A 98 -8.10 -9.45 -7.25
C PHE A 98 -9.36 -10.31 -7.18
N LEU A 99 -9.76 -10.75 -5.98
CA LEU A 99 -10.97 -11.53 -5.77
C LEU A 99 -12.22 -10.64 -5.95
N GLY A 100 -13.18 -11.13 -6.76
CA GLY A 100 -14.41 -10.39 -7.10
C GLY A 100 -14.20 -9.28 -8.16
N GLN A 101 -12.97 -9.04 -8.62
CA GLN A 101 -12.69 -8.01 -9.62
C GLN A 101 -12.95 -8.51 -11.04
N LYS A 102 -13.52 -7.64 -11.87
CA LYS A 102 -13.64 -7.89 -13.32
C LYS A 102 -12.28 -7.59 -13.95
N LEU A 103 -11.62 -8.62 -14.46
CA LEU A 103 -10.36 -8.46 -15.18
C LEU A 103 -10.65 -7.99 -16.62
N PRO A 104 -10.29 -6.77 -17.02
CA PRO A 104 -10.50 -6.27 -18.36
C PRO A 104 -9.59 -6.99 -19.36
N GLY A 105 -9.96 -6.95 -20.64
CA GLY A 105 -9.13 -7.54 -21.70
C GLY A 105 -7.78 -6.81 -21.84
N PRO A 106 -6.69 -7.53 -22.24
CA PRO A 106 -5.34 -6.95 -22.32
C PRO A 106 -5.25 -5.69 -23.20
N LYS A 107 -6.03 -5.62 -24.26
CA LYS A 107 -6.07 -4.47 -25.18
C LYS A 107 -6.65 -3.21 -24.49
N SER A 108 -7.70 -3.37 -23.67
CA SER A 108 -8.29 -2.27 -22.91
C SER A 108 -7.33 -1.76 -21.85
N VAL A 109 -6.64 -2.67 -21.15
CA VAL A 109 -5.60 -2.33 -20.18
C VAL A 109 -4.47 -1.53 -20.85
N TYR A 110 -3.93 -2.04 -21.95
CA TYR A 110 -2.84 -1.39 -22.67
C TYR A 110 -3.23 0.03 -23.14
N ASN A 111 -4.39 0.17 -23.75
CA ASN A 111 -4.78 1.44 -24.35
C ASN A 111 -5.10 2.52 -23.29
N LEU A 112 -5.84 2.17 -22.24
CA LEU A 112 -6.25 3.14 -21.23
C LEU A 112 -5.18 3.37 -20.15
N ALA A 113 -4.57 2.29 -19.68
CA ALA A 113 -3.60 2.34 -18.57
C ALA A 113 -2.14 2.41 -19.02
N GLY A 114 -1.83 2.25 -20.30
CA GLY A 114 -0.44 2.23 -20.80
C GLY A 114 0.39 3.45 -20.40
N PRO A 115 -0.10 4.70 -20.56
CA PRO A 115 0.61 5.88 -20.09
C PRO A 115 0.89 5.86 -18.59
N GLN A 116 -0.11 5.49 -17.79
CA GLN A 116 0.01 5.40 -16.33
C GLN A 116 0.90 4.24 -15.89
N LEU A 117 0.90 3.12 -16.61
CA LEU A 117 1.81 2.01 -16.36
C LEU A 117 3.26 2.44 -16.57
N ALA A 118 3.55 3.19 -17.65
CA ALA A 118 4.90 3.74 -17.87
C ALA A 118 5.33 4.66 -16.74
N VAL A 119 4.42 5.53 -16.27
CA VAL A 119 4.65 6.44 -15.15
C VAL A 119 4.84 5.67 -13.84
N GLY A 120 3.95 4.75 -13.49
CA GLY A 120 4.04 3.97 -12.26
C GLY A 120 5.32 3.13 -12.17
N VAL A 121 5.70 2.47 -13.27
CA VAL A 121 6.96 1.71 -13.33
C VAL A 121 8.18 2.65 -13.19
N ALA A 122 8.11 3.88 -13.73
CA ALA A 122 9.18 4.86 -13.52
C ALA A 122 9.27 5.32 -12.07
N PHE A 123 8.14 5.53 -11.39
CA PHE A 123 8.13 5.84 -9.96
C PHE A 123 8.80 4.71 -9.15
N ALA A 124 8.30 3.50 -9.25
CA ALA A 124 8.77 2.37 -8.45
C ALA A 124 10.25 2.02 -8.74
N SER A 125 10.62 1.86 -10.02
CA SER A 125 12.02 1.58 -10.38
C SER A 125 12.96 2.73 -10.04
N GLY A 126 12.50 3.98 -10.17
CA GLY A 126 13.24 5.17 -9.78
C GLY A 126 13.51 5.23 -8.28
N GLN A 127 12.58 4.81 -7.43
CA GLN A 127 12.76 4.71 -5.98
C GLN A 127 13.88 3.72 -5.63
N TYR A 128 13.95 2.55 -6.30
CA TYR A 128 15.08 1.63 -6.16
C TYR A 128 16.40 2.26 -6.63
N VAL A 129 16.40 2.93 -7.80
CA VAL A 129 17.61 3.58 -8.31
C VAL A 129 18.14 4.61 -7.32
N VAL A 130 17.29 5.52 -6.84
CA VAL A 130 17.69 6.55 -5.87
C VAL A 130 18.12 5.92 -4.55
N GLY A 131 17.34 4.98 -4.01
CA GLY A 131 17.65 4.31 -2.76
C GLY A 131 18.97 3.54 -2.80
N LEU A 132 19.21 2.75 -3.86
CA LEU A 132 20.43 1.99 -4.03
C LEU A 132 21.67 2.87 -4.30
N LEU A 133 21.51 3.96 -5.07
CA LEU A 133 22.59 4.94 -5.25
C LEU A 133 22.94 5.62 -3.92
N LEU A 134 21.94 6.02 -3.13
CA LEU A 134 22.18 6.55 -1.79
C LEU A 134 22.84 5.51 -0.89
N ALA A 135 22.37 4.26 -0.90
CA ALA A 135 22.95 3.20 -0.11
C ALA A 135 24.43 2.99 -0.42
N VAL A 136 24.78 2.83 -1.70
CA VAL A 136 26.16 2.56 -2.14
C VAL A 136 27.08 3.76 -1.99
N ALA A 137 26.60 4.97 -2.35
CA ALA A 137 27.46 6.14 -2.39
C ALA A 137 27.57 6.90 -1.06
N VAL A 138 26.57 6.77 -0.19
CA VAL A 138 26.45 7.60 1.02
C VAL A 138 26.22 6.77 2.28
N LEU A 139 25.18 5.92 2.31
CA LEU A 139 24.73 5.30 3.57
C LEU A 139 25.73 4.25 4.06
N THR A 140 26.18 3.37 3.17
CA THR A 140 27.18 2.34 3.54
C THR A 140 28.55 2.97 3.86
N PRO A 141 29.13 3.87 3.03
CA PRO A 141 30.45 4.42 3.32
C PRO A 141 30.52 5.35 4.53
N LEU A 142 29.49 6.16 4.77
CA LEU A 142 29.51 7.18 5.82
C LEU A 142 28.88 6.74 7.15
N PHE A 143 27.88 5.84 7.08
CA PHE A 143 27.11 5.42 8.26
C PHE A 143 27.24 3.94 8.57
N GLY A 144 27.95 3.16 7.73
CA GLY A 144 28.09 1.71 7.92
C GLY A 144 26.78 0.93 7.70
N MET A 145 25.74 1.57 7.12
CA MET A 145 24.46 0.94 6.90
C MET A 145 24.54 -0.14 5.80
N THR A 146 23.79 -1.22 5.97
CA THR A 146 23.71 -2.27 4.96
C THR A 146 23.16 -1.74 3.64
N PRO A 147 23.65 -2.21 2.47
CA PRO A 147 23.08 -1.84 1.16
C PRO A 147 21.60 -2.19 0.98
N MET A 148 21.05 -3.11 1.80
CA MET A 148 19.61 -3.45 1.80
C MET A 148 18.72 -2.22 2.07
N ALA A 149 19.25 -1.21 2.75
CA ALA A 149 18.57 0.07 2.97
C ALA A 149 18.14 0.77 1.66
N GLY A 150 18.80 0.46 0.54
CA GLY A 150 18.42 0.99 -0.78
C GLY A 150 17.04 0.56 -1.26
N ALA A 151 16.46 -0.51 -0.71
CA ALA A 151 15.10 -0.95 -1.04
C ALA A 151 14.02 -0.25 -0.21
N LEU A 152 14.37 0.42 0.89
CA LEU A 152 13.40 0.94 1.87
C LEU A 152 12.48 2.04 1.32
N ILE A 153 12.92 2.81 0.31
CA ILE A 153 12.07 3.85 -0.30
C ILE A 153 10.85 3.19 -0.96
N GLU A 154 11.05 2.20 -1.81
CA GLU A 154 9.95 1.54 -2.51
C GLU A 154 9.10 0.69 -1.56
N ILE A 155 9.71 -0.08 -0.67
CA ILE A 155 9.00 -0.88 0.33
C ILE A 155 8.10 0.01 1.20
N GLY A 156 8.61 1.16 1.64
CA GLY A 156 7.87 2.06 2.53
C GLY A 156 6.89 2.98 1.79
N PHE A 157 7.30 3.60 0.69
CA PHE A 157 6.46 4.56 -0.03
C PHE A 157 5.43 3.86 -0.93
N GLU A 158 5.87 3.07 -1.89
CA GLU A 158 5.01 2.37 -2.84
C GLU A 158 4.25 1.21 -2.15
N GLY A 159 4.99 0.39 -1.39
CA GLY A 159 4.44 -0.73 -0.66
C GLY A 159 3.69 -0.35 0.62
N GLY A 160 4.11 0.73 1.28
CA GLY A 160 3.50 1.27 2.49
C GLY A 160 3.62 0.37 3.71
N HIS A 161 2.83 0.71 4.76
CA HIS A 161 2.86 0.00 6.04
C HIS A 161 2.57 -1.50 5.91
N GLY A 162 1.67 -1.88 4.98
CA GLY A 162 1.32 -3.28 4.74
C GLY A 162 2.52 -4.09 4.31
N THR A 163 3.18 -3.66 3.24
CA THR A 163 4.36 -4.32 2.70
C THR A 163 5.54 -4.25 3.65
N ALA A 164 5.82 -3.08 4.24
CA ALA A 164 6.88 -2.91 5.23
C ALA A 164 6.74 -3.90 6.38
N ALA A 165 5.54 -4.03 6.92
CA ALA A 165 5.24 -4.97 7.99
C ALA A 165 5.24 -6.43 7.51
N GLY A 166 4.82 -6.69 6.26
CA GLY A 166 4.90 -8.03 5.64
C GLY A 166 6.33 -8.52 5.42
N MET A 167 7.29 -7.59 5.30
CA MET A 167 8.72 -7.88 5.14
C MET A 167 9.46 -8.10 6.47
N ILE A 168 8.82 -7.92 7.63
CA ILE A 168 9.45 -8.14 8.95
C ILE A 168 10.18 -9.48 9.01
N PRO A 169 9.55 -10.64 8.69
CA PRO A 169 10.25 -11.93 8.75
C PRO A 169 11.49 -11.97 7.84
N VAL A 170 11.41 -11.37 6.66
CA VAL A 170 12.53 -11.34 5.70
C VAL A 170 13.70 -10.54 6.27
N PHE A 171 13.45 -9.38 6.89
CA PHE A 171 14.50 -8.59 7.53
C PHE A 171 15.12 -9.31 8.72
N GLU A 172 14.31 -10.01 9.54
CA GLU A 172 14.77 -10.79 10.68
C GLU A 172 15.63 -11.98 10.23
N ASP A 173 15.17 -12.75 9.24
CA ASP A 173 15.88 -13.91 8.69
C ASP A 173 17.22 -13.53 8.06
N LEU A 174 17.31 -12.34 7.46
CA LEU A 174 18.54 -11.79 6.89
C LEU A 174 19.42 -11.05 7.90
N GLY A 175 19.06 -11.07 9.20
CA GLY A 175 19.86 -10.51 10.29
C GLY A 175 19.86 -8.99 10.37
N TRP A 176 18.82 -8.33 9.82
CA TRP A 176 18.67 -6.87 9.85
C TRP A 176 17.26 -6.43 10.29
N SER A 177 16.89 -6.76 11.53
CA SER A 177 15.57 -6.44 12.11
C SER A 177 15.22 -4.95 12.10
N GLU A 178 16.22 -4.07 12.28
CA GLU A 178 16.05 -2.60 12.21
C GLU A 178 15.48 -2.13 10.86
N GLY A 179 15.72 -2.89 9.78
CA GLY A 179 15.19 -2.61 8.45
C GLY A 179 13.67 -2.59 8.41
N ALA A 180 13.01 -3.42 9.21
CA ALA A 180 11.56 -3.45 9.34
C ALA A 180 11.02 -2.15 9.96
N ASP A 181 11.62 -1.71 11.06
CA ASP A 181 11.24 -0.47 11.75
C ASP A 181 11.44 0.76 10.87
N LEU A 182 12.59 0.82 10.19
CA LEU A 182 12.89 1.88 9.23
C LEU A 182 11.90 1.88 8.05
N ALA A 183 11.52 0.72 7.52
CA ALA A 183 10.54 0.60 6.44
C ALA A 183 9.16 1.15 6.85
N ILE A 184 8.69 0.80 8.06
CA ILE A 184 7.42 1.29 8.63
C ILE A 184 7.48 2.81 8.86
N ALA A 185 8.61 3.31 9.35
CA ALA A 185 8.82 4.75 9.52
C ALA A 185 8.83 5.49 8.17
N VAL A 186 9.51 4.95 7.16
CA VAL A 186 9.50 5.48 5.78
C VAL A 186 8.07 5.51 5.24
N ALA A 187 7.28 4.43 5.43
CA ALA A 187 5.88 4.37 5.03
C ALA A 187 5.03 5.49 5.66
N THR A 188 5.28 5.80 6.93
CA THR A 188 4.58 6.90 7.64
C THR A 188 4.92 8.26 7.02
N VAL A 189 6.21 8.52 6.77
CA VAL A 189 6.66 9.77 6.11
C VAL A 189 6.11 9.87 4.70
N GLY A 190 6.13 8.77 3.95
CA GLY A 190 5.59 8.70 2.60
C GLY A 190 4.10 9.05 2.54
N LEU A 191 3.28 8.42 3.39
CA LEU A 191 1.84 8.66 3.44
C LEU A 191 1.52 10.13 3.80
N VAL A 192 2.12 10.65 4.86
CA VAL A 192 1.88 12.04 5.30
C VAL A 192 2.41 13.02 4.24
N GLY A 193 3.62 12.81 3.76
CA GLY A 193 4.24 13.62 2.71
C GLY A 193 3.45 13.59 1.40
N GLY A 194 2.98 12.41 1.00
CA GLY A 194 2.15 12.21 -0.19
C GLY A 194 0.87 13.05 -0.17
N ILE A 195 0.17 13.04 0.96
CA ILE A 195 -1.06 13.84 1.12
C ILE A 195 -0.73 15.34 1.16
N VAL A 196 0.23 15.76 1.97
CA VAL A 196 0.57 17.19 2.11
C VAL A 196 1.04 17.77 0.78
N ILE A 197 1.99 17.10 0.14
CA ILE A 197 2.56 17.55 -1.14
C ILE A 197 1.52 17.41 -2.26
N GLY A 198 0.78 16.30 -2.31
CA GLY A 198 -0.26 16.08 -3.30
C GLY A 198 -1.34 17.16 -3.27
N VAL A 199 -1.85 17.51 -2.07
CA VAL A 199 -2.81 18.60 -1.90
C VAL A 199 -2.18 19.95 -2.29
N ALA A 200 -0.92 20.20 -1.96
CA ALA A 200 -0.23 21.43 -2.37
C ALA A 200 -0.10 21.54 -3.89
N VAL A 201 0.27 20.43 -4.57
CA VAL A 201 0.35 20.38 -6.04
C VAL A 201 -1.03 20.55 -6.67
N ILE A 202 -2.07 19.91 -6.17
CA ILE A 202 -3.45 20.09 -6.66
C ILE A 202 -3.87 21.56 -6.55
N ASN A 203 -3.67 22.18 -5.38
CA ASN A 203 -4.00 23.58 -5.18
C ASN A 203 -3.24 24.52 -6.12
N TRP A 204 -1.94 24.24 -6.35
CA TRP A 204 -1.14 24.97 -7.30
C TRP A 204 -1.70 24.81 -8.74
N ALA A 205 -2.04 23.59 -9.13
CA ALA A 205 -2.53 23.29 -10.47
C ALA A 205 -3.90 23.92 -10.73
N ILE A 206 -4.83 23.89 -9.77
CA ILE A 206 -6.14 24.57 -9.89
C ILE A 206 -5.93 26.07 -10.07
N ARG A 207 -5.10 26.71 -9.26
CA ARG A 207 -4.81 28.15 -9.33
C ARG A 207 -4.12 28.59 -10.63
N THR A 208 -3.40 27.66 -11.27
CA THR A 208 -2.68 27.93 -12.52
C THR A 208 -3.42 27.42 -13.77
N GLY A 209 -4.67 26.93 -13.61
CA GLY A 209 -5.50 26.44 -14.72
C GLY A 209 -4.93 25.18 -15.39
N ARG A 210 -4.35 24.28 -14.61
CA ARG A 210 -3.72 23.03 -15.09
C ARG A 210 -4.55 21.79 -14.81
N THR A 211 -5.74 21.94 -14.29
CA THR A 211 -6.75 20.89 -14.06
C THR A 211 -7.84 20.98 -15.10
N GLU A 212 -8.34 19.85 -15.57
CA GLU A 212 -9.39 19.78 -16.60
C GLU A 212 -10.80 19.62 -15.99
N VAL A 213 -10.91 19.07 -14.78
CA VAL A 213 -12.20 18.79 -14.12
C VAL A 213 -12.55 19.85 -13.07
N VAL A 214 -11.69 20.12 -12.11
CA VAL A 214 -11.95 21.03 -10.99
C VAL A 214 -11.29 22.38 -11.26
N THR A 215 -12.12 23.40 -11.47
CA THR A 215 -11.65 24.79 -11.72
C THR A 215 -11.61 25.66 -10.46
N GLU A 216 -12.28 25.22 -9.37
CA GLU A 216 -12.34 25.95 -8.09
C GLU A 216 -12.18 24.99 -6.92
N VAL A 217 -11.49 25.46 -5.87
CA VAL A 217 -11.36 24.73 -4.61
C VAL A 217 -12.66 24.81 -3.84
N LYS A 218 -13.46 23.73 -3.84
CA LYS A 218 -14.68 23.64 -3.02
C LYS A 218 -14.33 23.19 -1.60
N ASP A 219 -14.90 23.83 -0.61
CA ASP A 219 -14.82 23.38 0.77
C ASP A 219 -15.56 22.05 0.95
N ARG A 220 -14.85 21.06 1.49
CA ARG A 220 -15.42 19.74 1.77
C ARG A 220 -16.38 19.80 2.95
N SER A 221 -17.41 18.97 2.91
CA SER A 221 -18.33 18.83 4.02
C SER A 221 -17.61 18.40 5.31
N ILE A 222 -18.10 18.81 6.45
CA ILE A 222 -17.54 18.43 7.77
C ILE A 222 -17.60 16.89 7.94
N ALA A 223 -18.61 16.24 7.40
CA ALA A 223 -18.75 14.78 7.43
C ALA A 223 -17.61 14.07 6.68
N GLU A 224 -17.29 14.50 5.46
CA GLU A 224 -16.17 13.98 4.68
C GLU A 224 -14.82 14.20 5.37
N GLN A 225 -14.58 15.39 5.92
CA GLN A 225 -13.36 15.68 6.67
C GLN A 225 -13.19 14.74 7.87
N ARG A 226 -14.29 14.41 8.57
CA ARG A 226 -14.32 13.45 9.68
C ARG A 226 -14.29 11.98 9.23
N GLY A 227 -14.42 11.71 7.93
CA GLY A 227 -14.54 10.37 7.38
C GLY A 227 -15.79 9.64 7.88
N LEU A 228 -16.93 10.34 7.89
CA LEU A 228 -18.24 9.81 8.25
C LEU A 228 -19.19 10.01 7.08
N PHE A 229 -20.03 9.02 6.81
CA PHE A 229 -21.16 9.18 5.91
C PHE A 229 -22.32 9.82 6.65
N ARG A 230 -23.03 10.75 6.01
CA ARG A 230 -24.35 11.17 6.47
C ARG A 230 -25.34 10.01 6.30
N LYS A 231 -26.45 10.06 7.00
CA LYS A 231 -27.43 8.96 7.01
C LYS A 231 -27.99 8.66 5.62
N ASP A 232 -28.15 9.68 4.82
CA ASP A 232 -28.60 9.65 3.40
C ASP A 232 -27.54 9.21 2.40
N GLU A 233 -26.26 9.26 2.78
CA GLU A 233 -25.12 8.83 1.96
C GLU A 233 -24.68 7.38 2.23
N GLN A 234 -25.30 6.68 3.17
CA GLN A 234 -24.91 5.32 3.54
C GLN A 234 -25.29 4.33 2.43
N TYR A 235 -24.36 3.48 2.07
CA TYR A 235 -24.55 2.42 1.06
C TYR A 235 -24.17 1.05 1.62
N THR A 236 -24.56 -0.02 0.91
CA THR A 236 -24.32 -1.40 1.33
C THR A 236 -22.82 -1.74 1.32
N ALA A 237 -22.39 -2.56 2.28
CA ALA A 237 -21.00 -3.01 2.38
C ALA A 237 -20.59 -3.99 1.28
N GLY A 238 -21.55 -4.67 0.66
CA GLY A 238 -21.41 -5.66 -0.39
C GLY A 238 -22.73 -6.42 -0.62
N ASN A 239 -22.75 -7.29 -1.63
CA ASN A 239 -23.92 -8.10 -1.96
C ASN A 239 -23.80 -9.49 -1.35
N LEU A 240 -24.93 -10.02 -0.87
CA LEU A 240 -25.00 -11.40 -0.39
C LEU A 240 -25.01 -12.37 -1.57
N THR A 241 -23.95 -13.17 -1.72
CA THR A 241 -23.78 -14.15 -2.80
C THR A 241 -24.20 -15.57 -2.41
N SER A 242 -24.47 -15.81 -1.12
CA SER A 242 -24.98 -17.05 -0.56
C SER A 242 -26.17 -16.78 0.37
N ARG A 243 -27.03 -17.78 0.55
CA ARG A 243 -28.12 -17.67 1.52
C ARG A 243 -27.60 -17.99 2.92
N PRO A 244 -27.89 -17.16 3.93
CA PRO A 244 -27.47 -17.41 5.32
C PRO A 244 -27.94 -18.76 5.89
N SER A 245 -29.01 -19.32 5.34
CA SER A 245 -29.50 -20.68 5.70
C SER A 245 -28.54 -21.80 5.31
N SER A 246 -27.60 -21.55 4.35
CA SER A 246 -26.58 -22.50 3.92
C SER A 246 -25.24 -22.19 4.55
N ILE A 247 -24.73 -20.99 4.32
CA ILE A 247 -23.50 -20.46 4.91
C ILE A 247 -23.64 -18.93 4.99
N GLU A 248 -23.15 -18.36 6.07
CA GLU A 248 -23.07 -16.91 6.22
C GLU A 248 -22.17 -16.31 5.10
N PRO A 249 -22.63 -15.29 4.35
CA PRO A 249 -21.89 -14.75 3.20
C PRO A 249 -20.46 -14.29 3.50
N LEU A 250 -20.23 -13.64 4.64
CA LEU A 250 -18.87 -13.25 5.05
C LEU A 250 -17.98 -14.47 5.28
N SER A 251 -18.53 -15.54 5.91
CA SER A 251 -17.79 -16.79 6.14
C SER A 251 -17.39 -17.47 4.83
N LEU A 252 -18.27 -17.43 3.81
CA LEU A 252 -17.94 -17.93 2.47
C LEU A 252 -16.77 -17.15 1.85
N HIS A 253 -16.78 -15.81 1.98
CA HIS A 253 -15.70 -14.97 1.45
C HIS A 253 -14.37 -15.19 2.19
N VAL A 254 -14.42 -15.38 3.52
CA VAL A 254 -13.23 -15.77 4.31
C VAL A 254 -12.69 -17.13 3.85
N ALA A 255 -13.57 -18.09 3.49
CA ALA A 255 -13.13 -19.38 2.94
C ALA A 255 -12.43 -19.20 1.58
N PHE A 256 -12.93 -18.32 0.69
CA PHE A 256 -12.22 -18.01 -0.58
C PHE A 256 -10.85 -17.38 -0.34
N VAL A 257 -10.72 -16.49 0.64
CA VAL A 257 -9.42 -15.92 1.04
C VAL A 257 -8.48 -17.02 1.54
N ALA A 258 -8.97 -17.92 2.38
CA ALA A 258 -8.18 -19.06 2.87
C ALA A 258 -7.71 -19.97 1.72
N ILE A 259 -8.57 -20.26 0.73
CA ILE A 259 -8.19 -21.03 -0.47
C ILE A 259 -7.13 -20.29 -1.29
N ALA A 260 -7.25 -18.97 -1.47
CA ALA A 260 -6.26 -18.16 -2.18
C ALA A 260 -4.89 -18.20 -1.49
N ILE A 261 -4.87 -18.05 -0.16
CA ILE A 261 -3.63 -18.17 0.62
C ILE A 261 -3.06 -19.59 0.54
N LEU A 262 -3.89 -20.63 0.61
CA LEU A 262 -3.44 -22.03 0.47
C LEU A 262 -2.81 -22.29 -0.89
N ILE A 263 -3.40 -21.76 -1.97
CA ILE A 263 -2.76 -21.81 -3.31
C ILE A 263 -1.40 -21.11 -3.27
N GLY A 264 -1.31 -19.95 -2.60
CA GLY A 264 -0.06 -19.23 -2.39
C GLY A 264 0.99 -20.06 -1.64
N VAL A 265 0.61 -20.78 -0.59
CA VAL A 265 1.49 -21.70 0.16
C VAL A 265 2.00 -22.82 -0.76
N ILE A 266 1.12 -23.46 -1.54
CA ILE A 266 1.51 -24.52 -2.48
C ILE A 266 2.49 -23.97 -3.54
N LEU A 267 2.27 -22.75 -4.02
CA LEU A 267 3.19 -22.10 -4.96
C LEU A 267 4.55 -21.82 -4.30
N LEU A 268 4.55 -21.31 -3.07
CA LEU A 268 5.77 -21.01 -2.31
C LEU A 268 6.60 -22.28 -2.08
N GLU A 269 5.97 -23.32 -1.51
CA GLU A 269 6.63 -24.61 -1.31
C GLU A 269 7.15 -25.19 -2.63
N GLY A 270 6.35 -25.07 -3.71
CA GLY A 270 6.74 -25.53 -5.04
C GLY A 270 7.98 -24.84 -5.59
N ILE A 271 8.06 -23.50 -5.51
CA ILE A 271 9.25 -22.76 -6.00
C ILE A 271 10.48 -23.02 -5.11
N GLN A 272 10.31 -23.12 -3.79
CA GLN A 272 11.40 -23.47 -2.86
C GLN A 272 11.91 -24.91 -3.09
N TRP A 273 11.00 -25.86 -3.35
CA TRP A 273 11.39 -27.22 -3.72
C TRP A 273 12.19 -27.28 -5.04
N ILE A 274 11.78 -26.48 -6.04
CA ILE A 274 12.53 -26.35 -7.30
C ILE A 274 13.93 -25.79 -7.05
N GLU A 275 14.05 -24.74 -6.23
CA GLU A 275 15.34 -24.16 -5.83
C GLU A 275 16.23 -25.19 -5.19
N GLN A 276 15.71 -25.93 -4.21
CA GLN A 276 16.45 -26.98 -3.50
C GLN A 276 16.96 -28.09 -4.44
N MET A 277 16.19 -28.44 -5.48
CA MET A 277 16.59 -29.46 -6.43
C MET A 277 17.63 -29.00 -7.46
N LEU A 278 17.62 -27.71 -7.83
CA LEU A 278 18.38 -27.23 -8.99
C LEU A 278 19.63 -26.43 -8.64
N TRP A 279 19.60 -25.57 -7.60
CA TRP A 279 20.70 -24.63 -7.34
C TRP A 279 20.85 -24.15 -5.90
N ALA A 280 20.14 -24.70 -4.92
CA ALA A 280 20.23 -24.26 -3.52
C ALA A 280 21.66 -24.35 -2.95
N ASP A 281 22.46 -25.32 -3.41
CA ASP A 281 23.89 -25.45 -3.01
C ASP A 281 24.73 -24.23 -3.41
N THR A 282 24.23 -23.39 -4.33
CA THR A 282 24.95 -22.24 -4.86
C THR A 282 24.36 -20.91 -4.36
N VAL A 283 23.03 -20.80 -4.35
CA VAL A 283 22.29 -19.60 -3.98
C VAL A 283 20.92 -19.98 -3.41
N GLU A 284 20.59 -19.46 -2.23
CA GLU A 284 19.25 -19.56 -1.65
C GLU A 284 18.57 -18.20 -1.74
N LEU A 285 17.73 -18.00 -2.75
CA LEU A 285 16.98 -16.77 -2.97
C LEU A 285 15.49 -16.94 -2.66
N LEU A 286 14.89 -18.05 -3.15
CA LEU A 286 13.46 -18.28 -3.04
C LEU A 286 13.06 -18.71 -1.61
N ALA A 287 14.02 -19.15 -0.80
CA ALA A 287 13.82 -19.42 0.62
C ALA A 287 13.33 -18.18 1.40
N TYR A 288 13.73 -16.98 0.98
CA TYR A 288 13.36 -15.71 1.62
C TYR A 288 12.14 -15.03 0.99
N VAL A 289 11.47 -15.66 0.02
CA VAL A 289 10.25 -15.09 -0.59
C VAL A 289 9.10 -15.14 0.42
N PRO A 290 8.51 -14.01 0.83
CA PRO A 290 7.39 -14.02 1.74
C PRO A 290 6.12 -14.56 1.05
N LEU A 291 5.17 -15.05 1.86
CA LEU A 291 3.94 -15.67 1.35
C LEU A 291 3.00 -14.68 0.62
N PHE A 292 2.96 -13.42 1.03
CA PHE A 292 1.91 -12.51 0.60
C PHE A 292 1.83 -12.23 -0.91
N PRO A 293 2.94 -12.11 -1.69
CA PRO A 293 2.83 -11.95 -3.14
C PRO A 293 2.27 -13.22 -3.81
N LEU A 294 2.59 -14.39 -3.27
CA LEU A 294 2.09 -15.64 -3.80
C LEU A 294 0.63 -15.88 -3.41
N ALA A 295 0.18 -15.39 -2.25
CA ALA A 295 -1.23 -15.37 -1.87
C ALA A 295 -2.05 -14.51 -2.84
N MET A 296 -1.50 -13.38 -3.31
CA MET A 296 -2.12 -12.57 -4.38
C MET A 296 -2.25 -13.35 -5.69
N ILE A 297 -1.19 -14.02 -6.12
CA ILE A 297 -1.22 -14.89 -7.31
C ILE A 297 -2.26 -16.01 -7.11
N GLY A 298 -2.34 -16.60 -5.93
CA GLY A 298 -3.36 -17.56 -5.54
C GLY A 298 -4.79 -17.01 -5.69
N GLY A 299 -5.02 -15.75 -5.30
CA GLY A 299 -6.29 -15.04 -5.50
C GLY A 299 -6.64 -14.87 -6.97
N ILE A 300 -5.67 -14.51 -7.83
CA ILE A 300 -5.86 -14.41 -9.27
C ILE A 300 -6.22 -15.77 -9.87
N ILE A 301 -5.48 -16.82 -9.52
CA ILE A 301 -5.73 -18.19 -10.00
C ILE A 301 -7.12 -18.67 -9.61
N LEU A 302 -7.51 -18.45 -8.34
CA LEU A 302 -8.84 -18.81 -7.83
C LEU A 302 -9.94 -18.06 -8.59
N GLN A 303 -9.80 -16.75 -8.76
CA GLN A 303 -10.79 -15.94 -9.49
C GLN A 303 -10.95 -16.38 -10.93
N LEU A 304 -9.84 -16.60 -11.66
CA LEU A 304 -9.86 -17.10 -13.04
C LEU A 304 -10.46 -18.50 -13.13
N GLY A 305 -10.12 -19.39 -12.20
CA GLY A 305 -10.66 -20.75 -12.11
C GLY A 305 -12.19 -20.72 -11.91
N LEU A 306 -12.66 -19.94 -10.95
CA LEU A 306 -14.10 -19.80 -10.68
C LEU A 306 -14.84 -19.16 -11.86
N ASN A 307 -14.27 -18.17 -12.52
CA ASN A 307 -14.85 -17.58 -13.73
C ASN A 307 -15.00 -18.61 -14.84
N LYS A 308 -13.98 -19.46 -15.05
CA LYS A 308 -14.00 -20.50 -16.09
C LYS A 308 -15.08 -21.56 -15.88
N ILE A 309 -15.38 -21.90 -14.62
CA ILE A 309 -16.43 -22.88 -14.27
C ILE A 309 -17.79 -22.24 -13.99
N GLY A 310 -17.94 -20.92 -14.21
CA GLY A 310 -19.21 -20.19 -14.09
C GLY A 310 -19.60 -19.74 -12.67
N TYR A 311 -18.73 -19.93 -11.69
CA TYR A 311 -18.97 -19.57 -10.28
C TYR A 311 -18.28 -18.28 -9.80
N GLY A 312 -17.65 -17.51 -10.70
CA GLY A 312 -16.98 -16.26 -10.34
C GLY A 312 -17.88 -15.22 -9.66
N HIS A 313 -19.19 -15.27 -9.93
CA HIS A 313 -20.20 -14.41 -9.31
C HIS A 313 -20.44 -14.67 -7.80
N LEU A 314 -19.92 -15.77 -7.26
CA LEU A 314 -20.01 -16.07 -5.82
C LEU A 314 -19.08 -15.18 -4.99
N ILE A 315 -18.10 -14.50 -5.60
CA ILE A 315 -17.21 -13.60 -4.92
C ILE A 315 -17.67 -12.16 -5.16
N ASP A 316 -18.09 -11.49 -4.09
CA ASP A 316 -18.46 -10.08 -4.11
C ASP A 316 -17.24 -9.20 -3.78
N ALA A 317 -16.91 -8.29 -4.69
CA ALA A 317 -15.77 -7.37 -4.52
C ALA A 317 -15.94 -6.45 -3.31
N GLY A 318 -17.16 -6.04 -2.99
CA GLY A 318 -17.46 -5.18 -1.84
C GLY A 318 -17.12 -5.88 -0.52
N ILE A 319 -17.51 -7.15 -0.34
CA ILE A 319 -17.18 -7.95 0.85
C ILE A 319 -15.66 -8.17 0.92
N MET A 320 -14.99 -8.48 -0.21
CA MET A 320 -13.52 -8.62 -0.24
C MET A 320 -12.81 -7.35 0.21
N LEU A 321 -13.25 -6.18 -0.26
CA LEU A 321 -12.71 -4.89 0.20
C LEU A 321 -12.90 -4.65 1.71
N ARG A 322 -13.97 -5.17 2.32
CA ARG A 322 -14.17 -5.07 3.79
C ARG A 322 -13.20 -5.97 4.55
N ILE A 323 -13.00 -7.21 4.08
CA ILE A 323 -12.02 -8.14 4.66
C ILE A 323 -10.60 -7.56 4.53
N GLN A 324 -10.24 -7.08 3.35
CA GLN A 324 -8.96 -6.40 3.10
C GLN A 324 -8.74 -5.22 4.04
N GLY A 325 -9.73 -4.32 4.12
CA GLY A 325 -9.64 -3.12 4.96
C GLY A 325 -9.50 -3.44 6.44
N LEU A 326 -10.24 -4.44 6.95
CA LEU A 326 -10.11 -4.91 8.33
C LEU A 326 -8.71 -5.45 8.61
N ALA A 327 -8.21 -6.33 7.74
CA ALA A 327 -6.87 -6.90 7.89
C ALA A 327 -5.79 -5.81 7.85
N LEU A 328 -5.90 -4.86 6.92
CA LEU A 328 -4.95 -3.74 6.80
C LEU A 328 -4.98 -2.81 8.03
N ASP A 329 -6.16 -2.45 8.53
CA ASP A 329 -6.27 -1.58 9.70
C ASP A 329 -5.65 -2.22 10.95
N LEU A 330 -5.94 -3.51 11.21
CA LEU A 330 -5.35 -4.25 12.33
C LEU A 330 -3.83 -4.38 12.20
N LEU A 331 -3.35 -4.68 10.98
CA LEU A 331 -1.94 -4.79 10.65
C LEU A 331 -1.20 -3.47 10.95
N ILE A 332 -1.73 -2.33 10.49
CA ILE A 332 -1.09 -1.02 10.68
C ILE A 332 -1.00 -0.67 12.17
N VAL A 333 -2.06 -0.90 12.95
CA VAL A 333 -2.03 -0.65 14.39
C VAL A 333 -0.99 -1.52 15.06
N ALA A 334 -0.95 -2.82 14.75
CA ALA A 334 0.00 -3.76 15.33
C ALA A 334 1.45 -3.39 15.00
N ALA A 335 1.74 -3.07 13.73
CA ALA A 335 3.08 -2.71 13.27
C ALA A 335 3.58 -1.41 13.91
N LEU A 336 2.76 -0.37 13.97
CA LEU A 336 3.14 0.90 14.60
C LEU A 336 3.27 0.78 16.13
N ALA A 337 2.46 -0.07 16.77
CA ALA A 337 2.53 -0.29 18.21
C ALA A 337 3.83 -0.97 18.66
N THR A 338 4.50 -1.67 17.76
CA THR A 338 5.69 -2.47 18.04
C THR A 338 6.96 -2.00 17.33
N ILE A 339 6.91 -0.80 16.72
CA ILE A 339 8.06 -0.17 16.07
C ILE A 339 9.11 0.23 17.10
N SER A 340 10.39 0.02 16.82
CA SER A 340 11.49 0.49 17.65
C SER A 340 11.86 1.93 17.32
N LEU A 341 11.67 2.83 18.28
CA LEU A 341 12.11 4.23 18.15
C LEU A 341 13.61 4.39 18.26
N GLU A 342 14.28 3.48 18.98
CA GLU A 342 15.74 3.43 19.12
C GLU A 342 16.38 3.14 17.74
N ALA A 343 15.89 2.13 17.01
CA ALA A 343 16.37 1.80 15.68
C ALA A 343 16.27 2.98 14.70
N ILE A 344 15.21 3.79 14.81
CA ILE A 344 15.03 5.00 13.99
C ILE A 344 15.99 6.09 14.44
N ALA A 345 16.14 6.30 15.74
CA ALA A 345 17.02 7.35 16.30
C ALA A 345 18.48 7.10 15.94
N ASP A 346 18.94 5.86 16.05
CA ASP A 346 20.31 5.46 15.71
C ASP A 346 20.62 5.62 14.21
N ASN A 347 19.60 5.50 13.38
CA ASN A 347 19.69 5.61 11.91
C ASN A 347 19.04 6.89 11.36
N ILE A 348 18.94 7.96 12.15
CA ILE A 348 18.16 9.15 11.79
C ILE A 348 18.64 9.80 10.48
N TRP A 349 19.94 9.93 10.24
CA TRP A 349 20.47 10.54 9.03
C TRP A 349 20.26 9.69 7.78
N PRO A 350 20.57 8.37 7.78
CA PRO A 350 20.18 7.46 6.72
C PRO A 350 18.67 7.51 6.40
N PHE A 351 17.84 7.46 7.44
CA PHE A 351 16.40 7.54 7.32
C PHE A 351 15.94 8.85 6.62
N VAL A 352 16.43 10.00 7.08
CA VAL A 352 16.10 11.30 6.49
C VAL A 352 16.56 11.39 5.03
N LEU A 353 17.77 10.92 4.71
CA LEU A 353 18.28 10.93 3.35
C LEU A 353 17.45 10.07 2.39
N LEU A 354 17.01 8.89 2.83
CA LEU A 354 16.12 8.03 2.04
C LEU A 354 14.78 8.71 1.80
N CYS A 355 14.15 9.24 2.85
CA CYS A 355 12.86 9.94 2.74
C CYS A 355 12.95 11.16 1.79
N VAL A 356 13.96 12.00 1.96
CA VAL A 356 14.16 13.19 1.10
C VAL A 356 14.42 12.76 -0.33
N GLY A 357 15.29 11.77 -0.56
CA GLY A 357 15.59 11.25 -1.89
C GLY A 357 14.34 10.74 -2.61
N GLY A 358 13.50 9.95 -1.91
CA GLY A 358 12.25 9.44 -2.46
C GLY A 358 11.24 10.55 -2.75
N ILE A 359 11.06 11.51 -1.84
CA ILE A 359 10.17 12.66 -2.03
C ILE A 359 10.60 13.50 -3.23
N VAL A 360 11.88 13.85 -3.32
CA VAL A 360 12.42 14.66 -4.43
C VAL A 360 12.23 13.96 -5.76
N LEU A 361 12.52 12.66 -5.85
CA LEU A 361 12.28 11.87 -7.05
C LEU A 361 10.80 11.90 -7.45
N ASN A 362 9.91 11.59 -6.52
CA ASN A 362 8.47 11.47 -6.80
C ASN A 362 7.87 12.83 -7.23
N VAL A 363 8.24 13.91 -6.57
CA VAL A 363 7.81 15.27 -6.97
C VAL A 363 8.36 15.63 -8.34
N PHE A 364 9.64 15.33 -8.61
CA PHE A 364 10.24 15.55 -9.92
C PHE A 364 9.51 14.78 -11.02
N LEU A 365 9.24 13.52 -10.84
CA LEU A 365 8.52 12.70 -11.83
C LEU A 365 7.09 13.21 -12.04
N LEU A 366 6.36 13.56 -10.98
CA LEU A 366 5.03 14.12 -11.08
C LEU A 366 4.99 15.41 -11.91
N LEU A 367 5.92 16.33 -11.66
CA LEU A 367 5.89 17.65 -12.30
C LEU A 367 6.57 17.68 -13.68
N TRP A 368 7.51 16.76 -13.92
CA TRP A 368 8.30 16.77 -15.16
C TRP A 368 7.89 15.67 -16.15
N MET A 369 7.78 14.39 -15.70
CA MET A 369 7.50 13.25 -16.56
C MET A 369 6.01 13.10 -16.86
N VAL A 370 5.16 13.18 -15.84
CA VAL A 370 3.71 12.93 -15.96
C VAL A 370 3.05 13.80 -17.03
N PRO A 371 3.21 15.16 -17.05
CA PRO A 371 2.57 16.01 -18.05
C PRO A 371 3.13 15.81 -19.47
N ARG A 372 4.24 15.10 -19.62
CA ARG A 372 4.87 14.76 -20.91
C ARG A 372 4.53 13.35 -21.39
N THR A 373 3.97 12.53 -20.52
CA THR A 373 3.64 11.11 -20.80
C THR A 373 2.15 10.90 -20.94
N ILE A 374 1.35 11.54 -20.10
CA ILE A 374 -0.11 11.41 -20.10
C ILE A 374 -0.71 12.53 -20.96
N PRO A 375 -1.34 12.19 -22.10
CA PRO A 375 -1.76 13.18 -23.09
C PRO A 375 -2.97 14.02 -22.66
N SER A 376 -3.89 13.47 -21.87
CA SER A 376 -5.11 14.13 -21.39
C SER A 376 -5.33 13.89 -19.91
N TYR A 377 -5.92 14.85 -19.22
CA TYR A 377 -6.18 14.76 -17.77
C TYR A 377 -4.90 14.40 -16.98
N TRP A 378 -3.78 15.02 -17.37
CA TRP A 378 -2.46 14.59 -16.86
C TRP A 378 -2.36 14.68 -15.34
N LEU A 379 -2.98 15.70 -14.72
CA LEU A 379 -2.95 15.84 -13.27
C LEU A 379 -3.91 14.88 -12.60
N GLU A 380 -5.15 14.81 -13.07
CA GLU A 380 -6.19 13.93 -12.54
C GLU A 380 -5.75 12.47 -12.54
N ARG A 381 -5.05 12.04 -13.59
CA ARG A 381 -4.51 10.71 -13.76
C ARG A 381 -3.19 10.52 -12.98
N GLY A 382 -2.26 11.45 -13.14
CA GLY A 382 -0.92 11.32 -12.57
C GLY A 382 -0.83 11.56 -11.07
N ILE A 383 -1.78 12.31 -10.49
CA ILE A 383 -1.80 12.52 -9.04
C ILE A 383 -2.16 11.24 -8.28
N GLY A 384 -2.92 10.34 -8.91
CA GLY A 384 -3.19 9.01 -8.40
C GLY A 384 -1.91 8.18 -8.30
N ASP A 385 -1.11 8.17 -9.38
CA ASP A 385 0.17 7.46 -9.41
C ASP A 385 1.18 8.05 -8.41
N PHE A 386 1.26 9.38 -8.31
CA PHE A 386 2.08 10.04 -7.29
C PHE A 386 1.64 9.67 -5.87
N GLY A 387 0.33 9.71 -5.60
CA GLY A 387 -0.21 9.37 -4.29
C GLY A 387 0.09 7.93 -3.91
N GLN A 388 0.01 6.99 -4.86
CA GLN A 388 0.40 5.60 -4.66
C GLN A 388 1.90 5.50 -4.37
N SER A 389 2.73 6.14 -5.18
CA SER A 389 4.19 6.09 -5.04
C SER A 389 4.74 6.82 -3.81
N MET A 390 3.87 7.47 -3.04
CA MET A 390 4.19 8.06 -1.75
C MET A 390 3.54 7.34 -0.56
N GLY A 391 2.33 6.75 -0.75
CA GLY A 391 1.58 6.22 0.37
C GLY A 391 0.48 5.24 -0.04
N VAL A 392 0.80 4.29 -0.88
CA VAL A 392 -0.05 3.22 -1.39
C VAL A 392 -1.26 3.68 -2.23
N THR A 393 -1.93 2.73 -2.85
CA THR A 393 -3.14 2.91 -3.67
C THR A 393 -4.21 3.79 -3.01
N ALA A 394 -4.40 3.67 -1.69
CA ALA A 394 -5.40 4.45 -0.96
C ALA A 394 -5.12 5.96 -0.99
N THR A 395 -3.86 6.38 -0.86
CA THR A 395 -3.45 7.79 -0.94
C THR A 395 -3.67 8.33 -2.35
N GLY A 396 -3.35 7.52 -3.37
CA GLY A 396 -3.65 7.85 -4.77
C GLY A 396 -5.14 8.12 -4.99
N LEU A 397 -6.01 7.22 -4.52
CA LEU A 397 -7.46 7.38 -4.63
C LEU A 397 -8.00 8.61 -3.87
N ILE A 398 -7.42 8.93 -2.70
CA ILE A 398 -7.78 10.15 -1.96
C ILE A 398 -7.44 11.40 -2.77
N LEU A 399 -6.24 11.48 -3.32
CA LEU A 399 -5.80 12.64 -4.11
C LEU A 399 -6.62 12.77 -5.41
N MET A 400 -6.93 11.67 -6.08
CA MET A 400 -7.80 11.66 -7.26
C MET A 400 -9.20 12.18 -6.94
N ARG A 401 -9.80 11.80 -5.81
CA ARG A 401 -11.11 12.33 -5.38
C ARG A 401 -11.08 13.82 -5.03
N ILE A 402 -9.90 14.39 -4.77
CA ILE A 402 -9.78 15.84 -4.57
C ILE A 402 -9.86 16.57 -5.90
N VAL A 403 -9.22 16.04 -6.93
CA VAL A 403 -9.09 16.68 -8.24
C VAL A 403 -10.22 16.27 -9.20
N ASP A 404 -10.87 15.14 -8.97
CA ASP A 404 -12.00 14.62 -9.74
C ASP A 404 -13.05 13.97 -8.80
N PRO A 405 -13.80 14.77 -8.02
CA PRO A 405 -14.73 14.24 -7.02
C PRO A 405 -15.93 13.50 -7.62
N GLU A 406 -16.32 13.85 -8.85
CA GLU A 406 -17.49 13.28 -9.54
C GLU A 406 -17.10 12.16 -10.53
N GLY A 407 -15.80 11.83 -10.66
CA GLY A 407 -15.30 10.79 -11.56
C GLY A 407 -15.53 11.10 -13.04
N LYS A 408 -15.46 12.38 -13.42
CA LYS A 408 -15.71 12.82 -14.80
C LYS A 408 -14.56 12.51 -15.74
N SER A 409 -13.33 12.43 -15.22
CA SER A 409 -12.16 12.04 -16.00
C SER A 409 -12.02 10.51 -16.12
N PRO A 410 -11.15 10.00 -16.99
CA PRO A 410 -10.82 8.58 -17.07
C PRO A 410 -9.86 8.11 -15.97
N ALA A 411 -9.54 8.95 -14.98
CA ALA A 411 -8.47 8.73 -14.03
C ALA A 411 -8.68 7.47 -13.20
N PHE A 412 -9.88 7.25 -12.64
CA PHE A 412 -10.16 6.11 -11.78
C PHE A 412 -10.08 4.77 -12.52
N GLU A 413 -10.62 4.70 -13.75
CA GLU A 413 -10.58 3.49 -14.56
C GLU A 413 -9.17 3.16 -15.02
N ALA A 414 -8.44 4.17 -15.51
CA ALA A 414 -7.07 4.01 -15.97
C ALA A 414 -6.13 3.61 -14.82
N PHE A 415 -6.31 4.21 -13.64
CA PHE A 415 -5.58 3.84 -12.42
C PHE A 415 -5.91 2.40 -11.99
N GLY A 416 -7.20 2.03 -11.95
CA GLY A 416 -7.60 0.66 -11.60
C GLY A 416 -7.05 -0.38 -12.58
N TYR A 417 -7.06 -0.11 -13.89
CA TYR A 417 -6.49 -1.01 -14.89
C TYR A 417 -4.96 -1.11 -14.79
N LYS A 418 -4.28 0.00 -14.46
CA LYS A 418 -2.83 -0.02 -14.19
C LYS A 418 -2.52 -0.94 -13.01
N GLN A 419 -3.30 -0.89 -11.95
CA GLN A 419 -3.07 -1.70 -10.75
C GLN A 419 -3.07 -3.21 -11.04
N LEU A 420 -3.93 -3.68 -11.94
CA LEU A 420 -3.99 -5.09 -12.32
C LEU A 420 -2.67 -5.64 -12.89
N VAL A 421 -1.87 -4.78 -13.53
CA VAL A 421 -0.58 -5.17 -14.12
C VAL A 421 0.59 -4.80 -13.23
N PHE A 422 0.45 -3.75 -12.44
CA PHE A 422 1.51 -3.15 -11.64
C PHE A 422 1.71 -3.84 -10.28
N GLU A 423 0.63 -4.04 -9.52
CA GLU A 423 0.70 -4.59 -8.15
C GLU A 423 1.29 -6.01 -8.05
N PRO A 424 1.14 -6.91 -9.04
CA PRO A 424 1.84 -8.19 -9.00
C PRO A 424 3.37 -8.09 -8.96
N PHE A 425 3.93 -6.95 -9.36
CA PHE A 425 5.38 -6.75 -9.42
C PHE A 425 5.89 -5.76 -8.39
N PHE A 426 5.19 -4.64 -8.16
CA PHE A 426 5.61 -3.52 -7.31
C PHE A 426 4.60 -3.24 -6.20
N GLY A 427 4.98 -2.43 -5.22
CA GLY A 427 4.09 -2.05 -4.13
C GLY A 427 3.74 -3.22 -3.18
N GLY A 428 4.65 -4.17 -3.02
CA GLY A 428 4.45 -5.41 -2.28
C GLY A 428 4.33 -6.64 -3.18
N GLY A 429 4.45 -6.47 -4.51
CA GLY A 429 4.50 -7.57 -5.46
C GLY A 429 5.85 -8.30 -5.44
N LEU A 430 6.07 -9.12 -6.47
CA LEU A 430 7.20 -10.05 -6.52
C LEU A 430 8.56 -9.34 -6.51
N ILE A 431 8.71 -8.22 -7.23
CA ILE A 431 9.97 -7.45 -7.27
C ILE A 431 10.25 -6.84 -5.89
N THR A 432 9.24 -6.26 -5.25
CA THR A 432 9.37 -5.71 -3.90
C THR A 432 9.82 -6.78 -2.91
N ALA A 433 9.17 -7.93 -2.94
CA ALA A 433 9.46 -9.06 -2.05
C ALA A 433 10.89 -9.62 -2.23
N LEU A 434 11.37 -9.69 -3.48
CA LEU A 434 12.70 -10.20 -3.81
C LEU A 434 13.81 -9.17 -3.66
N SER A 435 13.50 -7.89 -3.53
CA SER A 435 14.50 -6.81 -3.57
C SER A 435 15.57 -6.95 -2.48
N VAL A 436 15.16 -7.17 -1.23
CA VAL A 436 16.09 -7.32 -0.09
C VAL A 436 16.90 -8.62 -0.18
N PRO A 437 16.30 -9.78 -0.44
CA PRO A 437 17.04 -11.02 -0.69
C PRO A 437 18.06 -10.92 -1.82
N ILE A 438 17.71 -10.28 -2.94
CA ILE A 438 18.64 -10.07 -4.07
C ILE A 438 19.84 -9.23 -3.64
N ILE A 439 19.60 -8.13 -2.89
CA ILE A 439 20.69 -7.28 -2.41
C ILE A 439 21.58 -8.04 -1.42
N PHE A 440 21.00 -8.85 -0.56
CA PHE A 440 21.73 -9.67 0.40
C PHE A 440 22.63 -10.70 -0.29
N GLN A 441 22.09 -11.45 -1.25
CA GLN A 441 22.80 -12.54 -1.93
C GLN A 441 23.83 -12.07 -2.96
N PHE A 442 23.47 -11.07 -3.78
CA PHE A 442 24.27 -10.65 -4.94
C PHE A 442 24.87 -9.25 -4.80
N GLY A 443 24.63 -8.59 -3.68
CA GLY A 443 24.98 -7.18 -3.50
C GLY A 443 24.01 -6.22 -4.21
N PRO A 444 24.21 -4.90 -4.06
CA PRO A 444 23.28 -3.89 -4.56
C PRO A 444 23.31 -3.69 -6.07
N TYR A 445 24.43 -3.99 -6.73
CA TYR A 445 24.68 -3.62 -8.14
C TYR A 445 23.76 -4.34 -9.16
N PRO A 446 23.46 -5.64 -9.04
CA PRO A 446 22.55 -6.33 -9.98
C PRO A 446 21.14 -5.72 -9.96
N LEU A 447 20.59 -5.47 -8.76
CA LEU A 447 19.28 -4.85 -8.64
C LEU A 447 19.30 -3.39 -9.12
N LEU A 448 20.36 -2.63 -8.79
CA LEU A 448 20.54 -1.26 -9.28
C LEU A 448 20.56 -1.22 -10.82
N ALA A 449 21.32 -2.09 -11.45
CA ALA A 449 21.41 -2.14 -12.92
C ALA A 449 20.05 -2.51 -13.56
N ALA A 450 19.36 -3.53 -13.02
CA ALA A 450 18.04 -3.93 -13.50
C ALA A 450 17.01 -2.80 -13.36
N MET A 451 16.96 -2.15 -12.19
CA MET A 451 16.03 -1.05 -11.93
C MET A 451 16.39 0.21 -12.73
N ALA A 452 17.66 0.50 -12.95
CA ALA A 452 18.10 1.61 -13.81
C ALA A 452 17.69 1.40 -15.29
N VAL A 453 17.85 0.18 -15.80
CA VAL A 453 17.38 -0.19 -17.15
C VAL A 453 15.86 -0.05 -17.23
N LEU A 454 15.12 -0.56 -16.24
CA LEU A 454 13.66 -0.47 -16.21
C LEU A 454 13.18 0.98 -16.10
N PHE A 455 13.83 1.79 -15.28
CA PHE A 455 13.55 3.21 -15.13
C PHE A 455 13.73 3.97 -16.44
N VAL A 456 14.88 3.80 -17.10
CA VAL A 456 15.15 4.45 -18.39
C VAL A 456 14.20 3.94 -19.47
N ALA A 457 13.93 2.64 -19.52
CA ALA A 457 13.01 2.03 -20.49
C ALA A 457 11.58 2.55 -20.31
N SER A 458 11.07 2.62 -19.07
CA SER A 458 9.73 3.14 -18.77
C SER A 458 9.62 4.64 -19.08
N MET A 459 10.63 5.44 -18.75
CA MET A 459 10.70 6.85 -19.15
C MET A 459 10.72 7.01 -20.67
N ALA A 460 11.54 6.23 -21.37
CA ALA A 460 11.61 6.29 -22.84
C ALA A 460 10.27 5.86 -23.46
N TRP A 461 9.65 4.79 -22.98
CA TRP A 461 8.34 4.35 -23.44
C TRP A 461 7.26 5.41 -23.19
N GLY A 462 7.23 6.00 -21.99
CA GLY A 462 6.32 7.09 -21.66
C GLY A 462 6.49 8.31 -22.55
N LEU A 463 7.70 8.85 -22.62
CA LEU A 463 7.99 10.11 -23.30
C LEU A 463 7.99 9.98 -24.84
N LEU A 464 8.54 8.89 -25.39
CA LEU A 464 8.73 8.74 -26.84
C LEU A 464 7.52 8.12 -27.55
N PHE A 465 6.72 7.34 -26.84
CA PHE A 465 5.57 6.65 -27.42
C PHE A 465 4.26 7.32 -27.01
N TRP A 466 3.97 7.40 -25.71
CA TRP A 466 2.72 7.96 -25.20
C TRP A 466 2.68 9.48 -25.28
N GLY A 467 3.75 10.16 -24.93
CA GLY A 467 3.84 11.62 -24.95
C GLY A 467 3.77 12.25 -26.35
N LYS A 468 3.90 11.45 -27.42
CA LYS A 468 3.72 11.90 -28.80
C LYS A 468 2.27 11.78 -29.29
N LYS A 469 1.40 11.06 -28.58
CA LYS A 469 -0.01 10.92 -28.91
C LYS A 469 -0.74 12.18 -28.46
N LYS A 470 -1.33 12.90 -29.39
CA LYS A 470 -2.10 14.12 -29.10
C LYS A 470 -3.54 13.82 -28.70
N ASP A 471 -4.08 12.72 -29.19
CA ASP A 471 -5.45 12.27 -28.96
C ASP A 471 -5.44 10.89 -28.35
N ASP A 472 -6.35 10.64 -27.43
CA ASP A 472 -6.59 9.34 -26.83
C ASP A 472 -8.03 8.88 -27.14
N PRO A 473 -8.25 8.25 -28.33
CA PRO A 473 -9.60 7.87 -28.76
C PRO A 473 -10.31 6.89 -27.81
N HIS A 474 -9.57 6.25 -26.90
CA HIS A 474 -10.16 5.39 -25.87
C HIS A 474 -10.68 6.18 -24.68
N VAL A 475 -10.04 7.31 -24.39
CA VAL A 475 -10.51 8.27 -23.39
C VAL A 475 -11.78 8.95 -23.92
N ASP A 476 -11.77 9.43 -25.17
CA ASP A 476 -12.93 10.09 -25.77
C ASP A 476 -14.16 9.16 -25.76
N LYS A 477 -13.99 7.90 -26.17
CA LYS A 477 -15.06 6.90 -26.13
C LYS A 477 -15.56 6.62 -24.72
N LEU A 478 -14.65 6.54 -23.73
CA LEU A 478 -15.04 6.30 -22.34
C LEU A 478 -15.82 7.47 -21.74
N LEU A 479 -15.48 8.69 -22.14
CA LEU A 479 -16.20 9.90 -21.74
C LEU A 479 -17.59 9.96 -22.39
N GLU A 480 -17.72 9.62 -23.68
CA GLU A 480 -19.01 9.48 -24.36
C GLU A 480 -19.91 8.43 -23.69
N ASP A 481 -19.36 7.27 -23.32
CA ASP A 481 -20.07 6.20 -22.61
C ASP A 481 -20.55 6.68 -21.22
N LYS A 482 -19.75 7.49 -20.50
CA LYS A 482 -20.12 8.09 -19.20
C LYS A 482 -21.23 9.14 -19.34
N GLU A 483 -21.16 10.00 -20.34
CA GLU A 483 -22.21 11.00 -20.61
C GLU A 483 -23.54 10.32 -20.98
N ALA A 484 -23.50 9.31 -21.84
CA ALA A 484 -24.68 8.54 -22.21
C ALA A 484 -25.31 7.81 -21.00
N ALA A 485 -24.50 7.32 -20.08
CA ALA A 485 -24.99 6.69 -18.86
C ALA A 485 -25.61 7.69 -17.87
N SER A 486 -25.09 8.92 -17.82
CA SER A 486 -25.65 10.00 -16.98
C SER A 486 -26.97 10.54 -17.51
N ASP A 487 -27.12 10.63 -18.83
CA ASP A 487 -28.35 11.11 -19.47
C ASP A 487 -29.47 10.06 -19.50
N GLY A 488 -29.12 8.76 -19.44
CA GLY A 488 -30.06 7.63 -19.35
C GLY A 488 -30.62 7.37 -17.96
N ALA A 489 -30.00 7.92 -16.92
CA ALA A 489 -30.46 7.86 -15.54
C ALA A 489 -31.40 9.04 -15.22
N ALA A 490 -32.60 9.06 -15.84
CA ALA A 490 -33.68 9.87 -15.30
C ALA A 490 -34.01 9.41 -13.88
N PRO A 491 -34.16 10.33 -12.90
CA PRO A 491 -34.51 9.92 -11.55
C PRO A 491 -35.90 9.27 -11.57
N ASP A 492 -35.97 8.02 -11.12
CA ASP A 492 -37.24 7.40 -10.82
C ASP A 492 -37.97 8.27 -9.80
N PRO A 493 -39.21 8.68 -10.07
CA PRO A 493 -39.98 9.46 -9.13
C PRO A 493 -40.53 8.55 -8.03
N VAL A 494 -40.21 8.94 -6.79
CA VAL A 494 -40.75 8.53 -5.47
C VAL A 494 -39.92 7.51 -4.69
#